data_d51fbb9420342f7e7eb9c879791c2456
#
_entry.id   d51fbb9420342f7e7eb9c879791c2456
#
_cell.length_a   1.000
_cell.length_b   1.000
_cell.length_c   1.000
_cell.angle_alpha   90.00
_cell.angle_beta   90.00
_cell.angle_gamma   90.00
#
_symmetry.space_group_name_H-M   'P 1'
#
loop_
_entity.id
_entity.type
_entity.pdbx_description
1 polymer ?
#
loop_
_entity_poly.entity_id
_entity_poly.type
_entity_poly.pdbx_seq_one_letter_code
_entity_poly.pdbx_strand_id
1 'polypeptide(L)'
;MASPPRDIALDMIDLDRFPIENLDYGAGAEFLAQCQQSMDNHGWCNLDGFIRSDALGTLNAEANAILPKAETLHVKRNIYQGAIDPSLPDDDPRRKEFIHIANQLADDQIPAATALKRLYHSDILTEFVR
;
A
#
# COMPACT_ATOMS: atom_id res chain seq x y z
N MET A 1 32.88 -2.65 13.42
CA MET A 1 31.89 -2.45 12.35
C MET A 1 30.65 -1.86 13.00
N ALA A 2 30.21 -0.70 12.56
CA ALA A 2 28.95 -0.13 13.03
C ALA A 2 27.80 -1.00 12.49
N SER A 3 26.85 -1.36 13.34
CA SER A 3 25.61 -1.97 12.88
C SER A 3 24.94 -1.04 11.85
N PRO A 4 24.34 -1.57 10.80
CA PRO A 4 23.59 -0.72 9.86
C PRO A 4 22.55 0.09 10.64
N PRO A 5 22.26 1.33 10.22
CA PRO A 5 21.25 2.13 10.90
C PRO A 5 19.91 1.35 10.86
N ARG A 6 19.26 1.26 12.03
CA ARG A 6 17.93 0.63 12.13
C ARG A 6 16.95 1.36 11.19
N ASP A 7 16.19 0.60 10.44
CA ASP A 7 15.11 1.15 9.60
C ASP A 7 14.04 1.77 10.52
N ILE A 8 13.94 3.09 10.49
CA ILE A 8 13.01 3.86 11.34
C ILE A 8 11.55 3.48 11.05
N ALA A 9 11.26 2.96 9.85
CA ALA A 9 9.92 2.48 9.50
C ALA A 9 9.45 1.34 10.42
N LEU A 10 10.38 0.53 10.92
CA LEU A 10 10.07 -0.57 11.83
C LEU A 10 9.45 -0.09 13.16
N ASP A 11 9.77 1.12 13.60
CA ASP A 11 9.19 1.66 14.84
C ASP A 11 7.68 1.93 14.71
N MET A 12 7.15 1.98 13.49
CA MET A 12 5.74 2.15 13.19
C MET A 12 4.96 0.83 13.09
N ILE A 13 5.67 -0.31 13.06
CA ILE A 13 5.09 -1.63 12.87
C ILE A 13 5.03 -2.37 14.21
N ASP A 14 3.97 -3.13 14.43
CA ASP A 14 3.86 -4.03 15.59
C ASP A 14 4.66 -5.30 15.35
N LEU A 15 5.99 -5.21 15.58
CA LEU A 15 6.92 -6.30 15.32
C LEU A 15 6.75 -7.50 16.25
N ASP A 16 6.12 -7.33 17.40
CA ASP A 16 5.81 -8.45 18.32
C ASP A 16 4.78 -9.39 17.70
N ARG A 17 3.83 -8.83 16.95
CA ARG A 17 2.80 -9.60 16.25
C ARG A 17 3.18 -9.94 14.80
N PHE A 18 3.98 -9.10 14.18
CA PHE A 18 4.36 -9.17 12.76
C PHE A 18 5.88 -9.08 12.61
N PRO A 19 6.63 -10.15 12.91
CA PRO A 19 8.08 -10.14 13.01
C PRO A 19 8.76 -10.16 11.62
N ILE A 20 8.65 -9.05 10.88
CA ILE A 20 9.19 -8.93 9.51
C ILE A 20 10.67 -8.56 9.45
N GLU A 21 11.35 -8.38 10.59
CA GLU A 21 12.77 -7.99 10.65
C GLU A 21 13.69 -9.07 10.10
N ASN A 22 13.26 -10.32 10.13
CA ASN A 22 14.02 -11.45 9.60
C ASN A 22 13.05 -12.50 9.05
N LEU A 23 13.00 -12.60 7.75
CA LEU A 23 12.09 -13.50 7.04
C LEU A 23 12.72 -14.85 6.69
N ASP A 24 14.04 -15.03 6.95
CA ASP A 24 14.76 -16.24 6.55
C ASP A 24 14.68 -17.36 7.62
N TYR A 25 14.48 -16.99 8.89
CA TYR A 25 14.42 -17.96 10.00
C TYR A 25 13.57 -17.49 11.19
N GLY A 26 13.24 -18.44 12.07
CA GLY A 26 12.51 -18.18 13.31
C GLY A 26 11.09 -17.67 13.08
N ALA A 27 10.62 -16.81 13.98
CA ALA A 27 9.25 -16.31 13.98
C ALA A 27 8.88 -15.53 12.69
N GLY A 28 9.84 -14.84 12.09
CA GLY A 28 9.61 -14.12 10.84
C GLY A 28 9.36 -15.06 9.66
N ALA A 29 10.14 -16.13 9.54
CA ALA A 29 9.93 -17.15 8.50
C ALA A 29 8.59 -17.88 8.67
N GLU A 30 8.20 -18.19 9.91
CA GLU A 30 6.90 -18.80 10.22
C GLU A 30 5.76 -17.86 9.87
N PHE A 31 5.88 -16.59 10.21
CA PHE A 31 4.89 -15.56 9.87
C PHE A 31 4.76 -15.37 8.35
N LEU A 32 5.87 -15.29 7.63
CA LEU A 32 5.87 -15.20 6.17
C LEU A 32 5.16 -16.40 5.54
N ALA A 33 5.44 -17.61 6.00
CA ALA A 33 4.78 -18.83 5.52
C ALA A 33 3.26 -18.81 5.74
N GLN A 34 2.80 -18.28 6.88
CA GLN A 34 1.36 -18.10 7.15
C GLN A 34 0.72 -17.09 6.19
N CYS A 35 1.42 -15.97 5.91
CA CYS A 35 0.94 -14.99 4.94
C CYS A 35 0.84 -15.59 3.53
N GLN A 36 1.87 -16.31 3.09
CA GLN A 36 1.89 -17.02 1.80
C GLN A 36 0.76 -18.03 1.70
N GLN A 37 0.54 -18.84 2.72
CA GLN A 37 -0.58 -19.78 2.76
C GLN A 37 -1.95 -19.09 2.67
N SER A 38 -2.11 -17.93 3.31
CA SER A 38 -3.33 -17.13 3.21
C SER A 38 -3.54 -16.61 1.79
N MET A 39 -2.47 -16.12 1.16
CA MET A 39 -2.50 -15.68 -0.24
C MET A 39 -2.87 -16.82 -1.20
N ASP A 40 -2.28 -18.01 -1.02
CA ASP A 40 -2.57 -19.19 -1.84
C ASP A 40 -4.02 -19.66 -1.70
N ASN A 41 -4.56 -19.63 -0.49
CA ASN A 41 -5.90 -20.14 -0.20
C ASN A 41 -7.02 -19.13 -0.53
N HIS A 42 -6.75 -17.83 -0.36
CA HIS A 42 -7.79 -16.78 -0.36
C HIS A 42 -7.51 -15.65 -1.35
N GLY A 43 -6.27 -15.52 -1.86
CA GLY A 43 -5.85 -14.40 -2.69
C GLY A 43 -5.60 -13.10 -1.92
N TRP A 44 -5.62 -13.16 -0.58
CA TRP A 44 -5.35 -12.00 0.29
C TRP A 44 -4.83 -12.44 1.66
N CYS A 45 -4.15 -11.53 2.33
CA CYS A 45 -3.70 -11.66 3.71
C CYS A 45 -4.03 -10.38 4.47
N ASN A 46 -4.84 -10.47 5.53
CA ASN A 46 -5.19 -9.33 6.37
C ASN A 46 -4.29 -9.28 7.60
N LEU A 47 -3.60 -8.16 7.79
CA LEU A 47 -2.69 -7.90 8.90
C LEU A 47 -3.26 -6.77 9.78
N ASP A 48 -4.37 -7.06 10.44
CA ASP A 48 -5.05 -6.08 11.30
C ASP A 48 -4.16 -5.62 12.44
N GLY A 49 -3.95 -4.29 12.55
CA GLY A 49 -3.05 -3.69 13.51
C GLY A 49 -1.56 -3.77 13.14
N PHE A 50 -1.22 -4.06 11.87
CA PHE A 50 0.17 -4.09 11.38
C PHE A 50 0.90 -2.78 11.65
N ILE A 51 0.27 -1.65 11.31
CA ILE A 51 0.74 -0.34 11.74
C ILE A 51 0.22 -0.06 13.14
N ARG A 52 1.14 0.30 14.03
CA ARG A 52 0.82 0.64 15.43
C ARG A 52 -0.15 1.82 15.50
N SER A 53 -1.09 1.78 16.43
CA SER A 53 -2.10 2.82 16.59
C SER A 53 -1.53 4.21 16.91
N ASP A 54 -0.40 4.28 17.62
CA ASP A 54 0.32 5.51 17.90
C ASP A 54 0.95 6.11 16.64
N ALA A 55 1.42 5.28 15.70
CA ALA A 55 1.96 5.73 14.42
C ALA A 55 0.87 6.21 13.45
N LEU A 56 -0.33 5.62 13.49
CA LEU A 56 -1.44 5.99 12.59
C LEU A 56 -1.82 7.47 12.70
N GLY A 57 -1.78 8.05 13.90
CA GLY A 57 -2.07 9.47 14.12
C GLY A 57 -1.12 10.37 13.32
N THR A 58 0.18 10.08 13.38
CA THR A 58 1.21 10.82 12.64
C THR A 58 1.05 10.63 11.14
N LEU A 59 0.89 9.39 10.66
CA LEU A 59 0.73 9.09 9.24
C LEU A 59 -0.51 9.78 8.64
N ASN A 60 -1.63 9.78 9.37
CA ASN A 60 -2.85 10.45 8.94
C ASN A 60 -2.68 11.98 8.90
N ALA A 61 -2.01 12.55 9.88
CA ALA A 61 -1.76 14.00 9.91
C ALA A 61 -0.86 14.42 8.72
N GLU A 62 0.20 13.66 8.43
CA GLU A 62 1.08 13.90 7.29
C GLU A 62 0.33 13.74 5.96
N ALA A 63 -0.48 12.68 5.80
CA ALA A 63 -1.29 12.45 4.61
C ALA A 63 -2.29 13.59 4.38
N ASN A 64 -2.98 14.05 5.42
CA ASN A 64 -3.92 15.17 5.32
C ASN A 64 -3.22 16.48 4.95
N ALA A 65 -2.00 16.71 5.44
CA ALA A 65 -1.22 17.91 5.11
C ALA A 65 -0.81 17.99 3.64
N ILE A 66 -0.58 16.85 2.98
CA ILE A 66 -0.19 16.78 1.56
C ILE A 66 -1.38 16.61 0.61
N LEU A 67 -2.52 16.14 1.09
CA LEU A 67 -3.72 15.89 0.28
C LEU A 67 -4.13 17.07 -0.63
N PRO A 68 -4.02 18.35 -0.21
CA PRO A 68 -4.32 19.49 -1.09
C PRO A 68 -3.44 19.59 -2.35
N LYS A 69 -2.30 18.89 -2.40
CA LYS A 69 -1.41 18.82 -3.56
C LYS A 69 -1.76 17.67 -4.52
N ALA A 70 -2.69 16.79 -4.11
CA ALA A 70 -3.07 15.66 -4.93
C ALA A 70 -3.82 16.12 -6.18
N GLU A 71 -3.49 15.50 -7.31
CA GLU A 71 -4.25 15.64 -8.54
C GLU A 71 -5.46 14.69 -8.50
N THR A 72 -6.63 15.24 -8.81
CA THR A 72 -7.84 14.42 -8.94
C THR A 72 -7.93 13.87 -10.34
N LEU A 73 -7.78 12.57 -10.48
CA LEU A 73 -7.96 11.86 -11.73
C LEU A 73 -9.44 11.51 -11.91
N HIS A 74 -10.02 11.94 -13.02
CA HIS A 74 -11.38 11.60 -13.43
C HIS A 74 -11.31 10.81 -14.73
N VAL A 75 -11.53 9.50 -14.67
CA VAL A 75 -11.45 8.63 -15.84
C VAL A 75 -12.79 7.93 -16.07
N LYS A 76 -13.29 8.05 -17.29
CA LYS A 76 -14.44 7.29 -17.78
C LYS A 76 -13.95 6.16 -18.67
N ARG A 77 -14.30 4.94 -18.30
CA ARG A 77 -13.89 3.72 -19.03
C ARG A 77 -15.01 2.70 -19.03
N ASN A 78 -14.95 1.75 -19.95
CA ASN A 78 -15.78 0.56 -19.92
C ASN A 78 -15.16 -0.54 -19.02
N ILE A 79 -15.85 -1.66 -18.86
CA ILE A 79 -15.38 -2.80 -18.03
C ILE A 79 -14.04 -3.40 -18.50
N TYR A 80 -13.65 -3.17 -19.74
CA TYR A 80 -12.38 -3.63 -20.32
C TYR A 80 -11.30 -2.56 -20.28
N GLN A 81 -11.47 -1.53 -19.46
CA GLN A 81 -10.54 -0.40 -19.31
C GLN A 81 -10.32 0.43 -20.60
N GLY A 82 -11.20 0.25 -21.58
CA GLY A 82 -11.17 0.97 -22.85
C GLY A 82 -12.12 2.19 -22.88
N ALA A 83 -12.01 2.97 -23.95
CA ALA A 83 -12.95 4.06 -24.23
C ALA A 83 -14.35 3.50 -24.54
N ILE A 84 -15.38 4.29 -24.22
CA ILE A 84 -16.77 3.96 -24.58
C ILE A 84 -16.94 4.11 -26.09
N ASP A 85 -17.41 3.06 -26.76
CA ASP A 85 -17.71 3.08 -28.17
C ASP A 85 -19.24 3.27 -28.38
N PRO A 86 -19.68 4.46 -28.83
CA PRO A 86 -21.09 4.76 -29.01
C PRO A 86 -21.73 4.04 -30.22
N SER A 87 -20.92 3.41 -31.08
CA SER A 87 -21.42 2.66 -32.25
C SER A 87 -21.98 1.29 -31.89
N LEU A 88 -21.69 0.78 -30.70
CA LEU A 88 -22.16 -0.51 -30.21
C LEU A 88 -23.64 -0.43 -29.77
N PRO A 89 -24.37 -1.55 -29.74
CA PRO A 89 -25.72 -1.63 -29.17
C PRO A 89 -25.77 -1.13 -27.71
N ASP A 90 -26.91 -0.57 -27.29
CA ASP A 90 -27.05 0.03 -25.95
C ASP A 90 -26.89 -0.97 -24.81
N ASP A 91 -27.17 -2.25 -25.03
CA ASP A 91 -27.05 -3.36 -24.10
C ASP A 91 -25.65 -4.02 -24.12
N ASP A 92 -24.76 -3.58 -25.01
CA ASP A 92 -23.39 -4.11 -25.06
C ASP A 92 -22.60 -3.76 -23.77
N PRO A 93 -22.01 -4.73 -23.07
CA PRO A 93 -21.25 -4.47 -21.86
C PRO A 93 -20.12 -3.44 -22.02
N ARG A 94 -19.56 -3.31 -23.24
CA ARG A 94 -18.50 -2.33 -23.56
C ARG A 94 -19.01 -0.89 -23.56
N ARG A 95 -20.34 -0.67 -23.62
CA ARG A 95 -20.96 0.66 -23.47
C ARG A 95 -21.20 1.05 -22.01
N LYS A 96 -21.14 0.08 -21.09
CA LYS A 96 -21.34 0.37 -19.67
C LYS A 96 -20.19 1.22 -19.13
N GLU A 97 -20.52 2.44 -18.73
CA GLU A 97 -19.56 3.42 -18.23
C GLU A 97 -19.26 3.19 -16.76
N PHE A 98 -17.97 3.19 -16.43
CA PHE A 98 -17.47 3.30 -15.06
C PHE A 98 -16.74 4.62 -14.90
N ILE A 99 -17.06 5.33 -13.85
CA ILE A 99 -16.35 6.54 -13.46
C ILE A 99 -15.39 6.13 -12.35
N HIS A 100 -14.08 6.29 -12.61
CA HIS A 100 -13.03 6.13 -11.61
C HIS A 100 -12.53 7.51 -11.20
N ILE A 101 -12.67 7.80 -9.90
CA ILE A 101 -12.16 9.04 -9.30
C ILE A 101 -11.10 8.65 -8.30
N ALA A 102 -9.90 9.16 -8.45
CA ALA A 102 -8.79 8.92 -7.53
C ALA A 102 -7.99 10.20 -7.32
N ASN A 103 -7.57 10.43 -6.10
CA ASN A 103 -6.59 11.44 -5.78
C ASN A 103 -5.20 10.80 -5.80
N GLN A 104 -4.30 11.37 -6.60
CA GLN A 104 -2.95 10.84 -6.78
C GLN A 104 -1.91 11.88 -6.37
N LEU A 105 -0.89 11.39 -5.69
CA LEU A 105 0.31 12.14 -5.34
C LEU A 105 1.52 11.42 -5.93
N ALA A 106 2.39 12.18 -6.61
CA ALA A 106 3.66 11.63 -7.03
C ALA A 106 4.61 11.51 -5.81
N ASP A 107 5.49 10.52 -5.83
CA ASP A 107 6.39 10.25 -4.71
C ASP A 107 7.27 11.44 -4.36
N ASP A 108 7.73 12.22 -5.35
CA ASP A 108 8.54 13.42 -5.16
C ASP A 108 7.78 14.59 -4.48
N GLN A 109 6.46 14.56 -4.49
CA GLN A 109 5.61 15.53 -3.78
C GLN A 109 5.49 15.24 -2.29
N ILE A 110 5.84 14.02 -1.84
CA ILE A 110 5.83 13.62 -0.44
C ILE A 110 7.17 14.02 0.19
N PRO A 111 7.19 14.89 1.23
CA PRO A 111 8.44 15.34 1.84
C PRO A 111 9.28 14.19 2.40
N ALA A 112 10.57 14.18 2.11
CA ALA A 112 11.48 13.10 2.50
C ALA A 112 11.57 12.85 4.02
N ALA A 113 11.30 13.89 4.82
CA ALA A 113 11.38 13.80 6.29
C ALA A 113 10.12 13.19 6.94
N THR A 114 9.05 12.93 6.17
CA THR A 114 7.81 12.38 6.71
C THR A 114 7.95 10.90 7.07
N ALA A 115 7.21 10.48 8.11
CA ALA A 115 7.09 9.07 8.47
C ALA A 115 6.43 8.26 7.33
N LEU A 116 5.46 8.87 6.65
CA LEU A 116 4.79 8.30 5.47
C LEU A 116 5.78 7.92 4.36
N LYS A 117 6.70 8.84 4.00
CA LYS A 117 7.74 8.59 2.99
C LYS A 117 8.69 7.49 3.43
N ARG A 118 9.13 7.51 4.69
CA ARG A 118 10.03 6.51 5.25
C ARG A 118 9.41 5.12 5.28
N LEU A 119 8.13 5.02 5.65
CA LEU A 119 7.40 3.76 5.63
C LEU A 119 7.31 3.18 4.21
N TYR A 120 6.96 4.01 3.24
CA TYR A 120 6.84 3.61 1.84
C TYR A 120 8.17 3.14 1.23
N HIS A 121 9.29 3.76 1.62
CA HIS A 121 10.63 3.43 1.14
C HIS A 121 11.39 2.45 2.06
N SER A 122 10.72 1.79 3.00
CA SER A 122 11.35 0.78 3.85
C SER A 122 11.78 -0.44 3.02
N ASP A 123 13.06 -0.76 3.04
CA ASP A 123 13.60 -1.95 2.36
C ASP A 123 13.04 -3.24 2.98
N ILE A 124 12.88 -3.27 4.31
CA ILE A 124 12.34 -4.44 5.03
C ILE A 124 10.89 -4.66 4.66
N LEU A 125 10.07 -3.60 4.61
CA LEU A 125 8.69 -3.71 4.19
C LEU A 125 8.58 -4.12 2.72
N THR A 126 9.45 -3.59 1.87
CA THR A 126 9.51 -3.97 0.45
C THR A 126 9.87 -5.44 0.28
N GLU A 127 10.80 -5.96 1.07
CA GLU A 127 11.19 -7.38 1.05
C GLU A 127 10.04 -8.28 1.52
N PHE A 128 9.32 -7.87 2.56
CA PHE A 128 8.17 -8.61 3.06
C PHE A 128 7.03 -8.74 2.05
N VAL A 129 6.76 -7.69 1.27
CA VAL A 129 5.64 -7.70 0.29
C VAL A 129 6.01 -8.25 -1.08
N ARG A 130 7.28 -8.58 -1.32
CA ARG A 130 7.78 -9.16 -2.58
C ARG A 130 7.50 -10.66 -2.67
#